data_792ff502ebb14cdf4a1e21a9ab43e95f
#
_entry.id   792ff502ebb14cdf4a1e21a9ab43e95f
#
_cell.length_a   1.000
_cell.length_b   1.000
_cell.length_c   1.000
_cell.angle_alpha   90.00
_cell.angle_beta   90.00
_cell.angle_gamma   90.00
#
_symmetry.space_group_name_H-M   'P 1'
#
loop_
_entity.id
_entity.type
_entity.pdbx_description
1 polymer ?
#
loop_
_entity_poly.entity_id
_entity_poly.type
_entity_poly.pdbx_seq_one_letter_code
_entity_poly.pdbx_strand_id
1 'polypeptide(L)'
;NNVAAEIQKRKEMSDVFNSLYSDYVLLCEECGIEKSLYSISEESIKAMAKEINKMNSYLQAKSEKEAIKKAIDEVMEELGYPVLATKYLSGEDGENCKKLLVQYADDKAVDVTITDNGQITMEIGIMDNEDRVPTPEEASGLCNDMQQFCNDYRIIEQKLEEKGLIFSDRNFLPPTAAYAEIINVSEYGLEVEFSEEEKIGGGESAQIQNQKYMQEEM
;
A
#
# COMPACT_ATOMS: atom_id res chain seq x y z
N ASN A 1 51.24 15.09 -31.03
CA ASN A 1 50.65 15.09 -29.67
C ASN A 1 49.12 15.21 -29.65
N ASN A 2 48.47 15.88 -30.58
CA ASN A 2 47.00 16.09 -30.59
C ASN A 2 46.24 14.80 -30.93
N VAL A 3 46.71 13.98 -31.87
CA VAL A 3 46.02 12.77 -32.33
C VAL A 3 45.99 11.68 -31.20
N ALA A 4 47.10 11.52 -30.47
CA ALA A 4 47.14 10.56 -29.38
C ALA A 4 46.18 10.94 -28.24
N ALA A 5 46.03 12.23 -27.90
CA ALA A 5 45.10 12.73 -26.91
C ALA A 5 43.63 12.53 -27.33
N GLU A 6 43.36 12.71 -28.64
CA GLU A 6 42.02 12.49 -29.18
C GLU A 6 41.58 11.02 -29.20
N ILE A 7 42.50 10.12 -29.51
CA ILE A 7 42.31 8.67 -29.43
C ILE A 7 42.05 8.25 -27.98
N GLN A 8 42.81 8.76 -27.04
CA GLN A 8 42.63 8.45 -25.62
C GLN A 8 41.26 8.96 -25.13
N LYS A 9 40.87 10.19 -25.46
CA LYS A 9 39.56 10.74 -25.11
C LYS A 9 38.40 9.90 -25.67
N ARG A 10 38.50 9.45 -26.92
CA ARG A 10 37.50 8.57 -27.54
C ARG A 10 37.40 7.21 -26.85
N LYS A 11 38.53 6.65 -26.46
CA LYS A 11 38.56 5.38 -25.73
C LYS A 11 37.88 5.54 -24.39
N GLU A 12 38.25 6.55 -23.61
CA GLU A 12 37.61 6.82 -22.29
C GLU A 12 36.12 7.03 -22.42
N MET A 13 35.66 7.79 -23.43
CA MET A 13 34.23 7.97 -23.69
C MET A 13 33.52 6.65 -24.05
N SER A 14 34.17 5.79 -24.84
CA SER A 14 33.62 4.48 -25.19
C SER A 14 33.54 3.56 -23.98
N ASP A 15 34.54 3.58 -23.09
CA ASP A 15 34.55 2.76 -21.88
C ASP A 15 33.45 3.21 -20.92
N VAL A 16 33.26 4.51 -20.71
CA VAL A 16 32.16 5.08 -19.91
C VAL A 16 30.81 4.74 -20.52
N PHE A 17 30.65 4.90 -21.84
CA PHE A 17 29.41 4.58 -22.54
C PHE A 17 29.03 3.10 -22.35
N ASN A 18 29.99 2.19 -22.56
CA ASN A 18 29.74 0.75 -22.45
C ASN A 18 29.33 0.34 -21.04
N SER A 19 29.97 0.92 -20.00
CA SER A 19 29.62 0.67 -18.62
C SER A 19 28.19 1.14 -18.33
N LEU A 20 27.87 2.40 -18.65
CA LEU A 20 26.52 2.95 -18.48
C LEU A 20 25.45 2.21 -19.28
N TYR A 21 25.76 1.82 -20.51
CA TYR A 21 24.84 1.07 -21.35
C TYR A 21 24.52 -0.30 -20.78
N SER A 22 25.50 -0.97 -20.17
CA SER A 22 25.28 -2.24 -19.48
C SER A 22 24.32 -2.07 -18.28
N ASP A 23 24.54 -1.06 -17.43
CA ASP A 23 23.68 -0.74 -16.30
C ASP A 23 22.25 -0.35 -16.77
N TYR A 24 22.16 0.47 -17.82
CA TYR A 24 20.89 0.88 -18.45
C TYR A 24 20.08 -0.34 -18.93
N VAL A 25 20.73 -1.27 -19.62
CA VAL A 25 20.07 -2.49 -20.14
C VAL A 25 19.50 -3.33 -19.01
N LEU A 26 20.27 -3.55 -17.95
CA LEU A 26 19.83 -4.32 -16.78
C LEU A 26 18.63 -3.66 -16.09
N LEU A 27 18.70 -2.34 -15.90
CA LEU A 27 17.59 -1.60 -15.29
C LEU A 27 16.33 -1.58 -16.13
N CYS A 28 16.47 -1.49 -17.48
CA CYS A 28 15.33 -1.62 -18.37
C CYS A 28 14.63 -2.96 -18.23
N GLU A 29 15.39 -4.06 -18.13
CA GLU A 29 14.85 -5.41 -17.92
C GLU A 29 14.14 -5.52 -16.57
N GLU A 30 14.73 -4.99 -15.50
CA GLU A 30 14.15 -5.00 -14.17
C GLU A 30 12.89 -4.15 -14.06
N CYS A 31 12.86 -2.99 -14.73
CA CYS A 31 11.70 -2.10 -14.78
C CYS A 31 10.62 -2.53 -15.80
N GLY A 32 10.90 -3.51 -16.67
CA GLY A 32 10.01 -3.89 -17.76
C GLY A 32 9.85 -2.82 -18.84
N ILE A 33 10.87 -1.98 -19.06
CA ILE A 33 10.86 -0.86 -20.01
C ILE A 33 11.59 -1.25 -21.29
N GLU A 34 11.04 -0.85 -22.44
CA GLU A 34 11.67 -1.08 -23.73
C GLU A 34 12.98 -0.27 -23.86
N LYS A 35 14.03 -0.93 -24.36
CA LYS A 35 15.37 -0.33 -24.50
C LYS A 35 15.43 0.67 -25.64
N SER A 36 15.88 1.87 -25.35
CA SER A 36 16.23 2.86 -26.37
C SER A 36 17.61 2.59 -26.96
N LEU A 37 17.78 2.94 -28.23
CA LEU A 37 19.07 2.85 -28.91
C LEU A 37 19.88 4.15 -28.71
N TYR A 38 21.10 4.00 -28.23
CA TYR A 38 22.05 5.10 -28.02
C TYR A 38 23.27 4.94 -28.91
N SER A 39 23.79 6.07 -29.43
CA SER A 39 25.09 6.15 -30.08
C SER A 39 26.14 6.65 -29.10
N ILE A 40 27.42 6.35 -29.33
CA ILE A 40 28.51 6.81 -28.47
C ILE A 40 28.70 8.33 -28.62
N SER A 41 28.16 9.11 -27.68
CA SER A 41 28.28 10.56 -27.59
C SER A 41 28.12 11.05 -26.14
N GLU A 42 28.60 12.26 -25.88
CA GLU A 42 28.44 12.89 -24.55
C GLU A 42 26.95 13.12 -24.19
N GLU A 43 26.14 13.45 -25.19
CA GLU A 43 24.69 13.65 -25.05
C GLU A 43 23.98 12.35 -24.67
N SER A 44 24.34 11.23 -25.32
CA SER A 44 23.80 9.92 -25.03
C SER A 44 24.19 9.44 -23.63
N ILE A 45 25.43 9.69 -23.21
CA ILE A 45 25.91 9.37 -21.85
C ILE A 45 25.08 10.13 -20.81
N LYS A 46 24.86 11.44 -21.02
CA LYS A 46 24.03 12.25 -20.09
C LYS A 46 22.56 11.81 -20.07
N ALA A 47 22.00 11.47 -21.24
CA ALA A 47 20.63 10.99 -21.34
C ALA A 47 20.45 9.66 -20.62
N MET A 48 21.32 8.69 -20.86
CA MET A 48 21.33 7.39 -20.15
C MET A 48 21.47 7.55 -18.63
N ALA A 49 22.42 8.39 -18.18
CA ALA A 49 22.61 8.64 -16.75
C ALA A 49 21.34 9.19 -16.09
N LYS A 50 20.61 10.07 -16.78
CA LYS A 50 19.32 10.60 -16.31
C LYS A 50 18.25 9.49 -16.22
N GLU A 51 18.16 8.64 -17.23
CA GLU A 51 17.19 7.53 -17.24
C GLU A 51 17.54 6.47 -16.16
N ILE A 52 18.82 6.13 -16.01
CA ILE A 52 19.30 5.25 -14.94
C ILE A 52 18.90 5.79 -13.56
N ASN A 53 19.12 7.08 -13.30
CA ASN A 53 18.71 7.69 -12.03
C ASN A 53 17.21 7.63 -11.83
N LYS A 54 16.41 7.86 -12.87
CA LYS A 54 14.94 7.73 -12.79
C LYS A 54 14.49 6.31 -12.49
N MET A 55 15.08 5.31 -13.15
CA MET A 55 14.78 3.89 -12.92
C MET A 55 15.18 3.44 -11.53
N ASN A 56 16.36 3.84 -11.05
CA ASN A 56 16.80 3.55 -9.69
C ASN A 56 15.86 4.15 -8.64
N SER A 57 15.44 5.42 -8.81
CA SER A 57 14.46 6.05 -7.92
C SER A 57 13.11 5.31 -7.94
N TYR A 58 12.67 4.85 -9.09
CA TYR A 58 11.45 4.04 -9.22
C TYR A 58 11.56 2.69 -8.50
N LEU A 59 12.67 1.97 -8.68
CA LEU A 59 12.90 0.67 -8.02
C LEU A 59 13.03 0.83 -6.50
N GLN A 60 13.71 1.88 -6.05
CA GLN A 60 13.81 2.20 -4.63
C GLN A 60 12.43 2.47 -4.03
N ALA A 61 11.63 3.34 -4.64
CA ALA A 61 10.27 3.63 -4.17
C ALA A 61 9.39 2.38 -4.16
N LYS A 62 9.50 1.50 -5.17
CA LYS A 62 8.80 0.21 -5.21
C LYS A 62 9.22 -0.70 -4.06
N SER A 63 10.52 -0.80 -3.78
CA SER A 63 11.04 -1.61 -2.67
C SER A 63 10.59 -1.08 -1.31
N GLU A 64 10.59 0.24 -1.10
CA GLU A 64 10.09 0.87 0.12
C GLU A 64 8.61 0.58 0.34
N LYS A 65 7.78 0.65 -0.71
CA LYS A 65 6.36 0.29 -0.64
C LYS A 65 6.13 -1.16 -0.25
N GLU A 66 6.85 -2.08 -0.85
CA GLU A 66 6.75 -3.50 -0.50
C GLU A 66 7.17 -3.76 0.95
N ALA A 67 8.20 -3.06 1.44
CA ALA A 67 8.63 -3.14 2.83
C ALA A 67 7.54 -2.61 3.80
N ILE A 68 6.92 -1.46 3.48
CA ILE A 68 5.80 -0.90 4.27
C ILE A 68 4.63 -1.89 4.33
N LYS A 69 4.20 -2.40 3.17
CA LYS A 69 3.11 -3.38 3.08
C LYS A 69 3.38 -4.60 3.96
N LYS A 70 4.56 -5.17 3.81
CA LYS A 70 4.98 -6.35 4.55
C LYS A 70 5.02 -6.09 6.06
N ALA A 71 5.55 -4.95 6.48
CA ALA A 71 5.61 -4.58 7.89
C ALA A 71 4.21 -4.45 8.50
N ILE A 72 3.25 -3.86 7.78
CA ILE A 72 1.87 -3.74 8.24
C ILE A 72 1.21 -5.12 8.35
N ASP A 73 1.31 -5.96 7.31
CA ASP A 73 0.74 -7.30 7.31
C ASP A 73 1.27 -8.12 8.51
N GLU A 74 2.60 -8.09 8.74
CA GLU A 74 3.23 -8.80 9.85
C GLU A 74 2.82 -8.26 11.23
N VAL A 75 2.71 -6.94 11.40
CA VAL A 75 2.30 -6.34 12.68
C VAL A 75 0.84 -6.66 12.99
N MET A 76 -0.05 -6.60 12.00
CA MET A 76 -1.45 -6.96 12.19
C MET A 76 -1.60 -8.43 12.59
N GLU A 77 -0.87 -9.34 11.93
CA GLU A 77 -0.85 -10.76 12.28
C GLU A 77 -0.28 -11.01 13.69
N GLU A 78 0.84 -10.36 14.06
CA GLU A 78 1.45 -10.46 15.39
C GLU A 78 0.51 -9.99 16.51
N LEU A 79 -0.34 -9.01 16.24
CA LEU A 79 -1.31 -8.48 17.20
C LEU A 79 -2.64 -9.27 17.22
N GLY A 80 -2.77 -10.27 16.35
CA GLY A 80 -3.96 -11.10 16.25
C GLY A 80 -5.11 -10.45 15.48
N TYR A 81 -4.82 -9.49 14.62
CA TYR A 81 -5.76 -8.85 13.73
C TYR A 81 -5.66 -9.47 12.31
N PRO A 82 -6.51 -10.45 11.96
CA PRO A 82 -6.40 -11.11 10.67
C PRO A 82 -6.75 -10.18 9.51
N VAL A 83 -5.94 -10.21 8.46
CA VAL A 83 -6.22 -9.52 7.21
C VAL A 83 -7.29 -10.30 6.46
N LEU A 84 -8.47 -9.72 6.29
CA LEU A 84 -9.62 -10.32 5.63
C LEU A 84 -9.50 -10.23 4.11
N ALA A 85 -9.04 -9.09 3.61
CA ALA A 85 -8.89 -8.83 2.18
C ALA A 85 -7.82 -7.78 1.88
N THR A 86 -7.32 -7.83 0.65
CA THR A 86 -6.38 -6.84 0.10
C THR A 86 -6.89 -6.40 -1.28
N LYS A 87 -6.95 -5.09 -1.51
CA LYS A 87 -7.36 -4.49 -2.78
C LYS A 87 -6.31 -3.49 -3.25
N TYR A 88 -6.03 -3.49 -4.55
CA TYR A 88 -5.17 -2.50 -5.19
C TYR A 88 -6.03 -1.58 -6.04
N LEU A 89 -5.95 -0.29 -5.79
CA LEU A 89 -6.68 0.73 -6.53
C LEU A 89 -5.69 1.56 -7.33
N SER A 90 -6.03 1.81 -8.60
CA SER A 90 -5.31 2.76 -9.45
C SER A 90 -6.19 3.99 -9.60
N GLY A 91 -5.73 5.12 -9.07
CA GLY A 91 -6.42 6.40 -9.22
C GLY A 91 -6.32 6.94 -10.64
N GLU A 92 -7.30 7.75 -11.03
CA GLU A 92 -7.31 8.43 -12.35
C GLU A 92 -6.09 9.34 -12.55
N ASP A 93 -5.56 9.90 -11.46
CA ASP A 93 -4.36 10.74 -11.44
C ASP A 93 -3.03 9.97 -11.41
N GLY A 94 -3.08 8.63 -11.52
CA GLY A 94 -1.92 7.75 -11.48
C GLY A 94 -1.38 7.46 -10.09
N GLU A 95 -2.04 7.92 -9.04
CA GLU A 95 -1.75 7.51 -7.67
C GLU A 95 -2.38 6.14 -7.41
N ASN A 96 -1.54 5.18 -7.06
CA ASN A 96 -2.01 3.86 -6.67
C ASN A 96 -2.07 3.78 -5.15
N CYS A 97 -3.07 3.08 -4.63
CA CYS A 97 -3.10 2.75 -3.21
C CYS A 97 -3.37 1.27 -3.00
N LYS A 98 -2.87 0.74 -1.89
CA LYS A 98 -3.23 -0.57 -1.37
C LYS A 98 -4.21 -0.35 -0.22
N LYS A 99 -5.33 -1.03 -0.27
CA LYS A 99 -6.27 -1.12 0.85
C LYS A 99 -6.21 -2.51 1.47
N LEU A 100 -6.21 -2.56 2.77
CA LEU A 100 -6.30 -3.78 3.57
C LEU A 100 -7.54 -3.67 4.44
N LEU A 101 -8.37 -4.69 4.43
CA LEU A 101 -9.43 -4.85 5.40
C LEU A 101 -8.94 -5.80 6.49
N VAL A 102 -8.88 -5.31 7.71
CA VAL A 102 -8.36 -6.04 8.88
C VAL A 102 -9.47 -6.22 9.88
N GLN A 103 -9.75 -7.45 10.33
CA GLN A 103 -10.76 -7.70 11.34
C GLN A 103 -10.32 -7.14 12.70
N TYR A 104 -11.18 -6.34 13.33
CA TYR A 104 -10.96 -5.77 14.66
C TYR A 104 -11.80 -6.45 15.72
N ALA A 105 -13.06 -6.68 15.40
CA ALA A 105 -14.00 -7.44 16.22
C ALA A 105 -14.95 -8.23 15.31
N ASP A 106 -15.95 -8.91 15.85
CA ASP A 106 -16.85 -9.78 15.08
C ASP A 106 -17.56 -9.03 13.94
N ASP A 107 -18.04 -7.81 14.22
CA ASP A 107 -18.80 -6.96 13.32
C ASP A 107 -18.02 -5.70 12.88
N LYS A 108 -16.74 -5.57 13.24
CA LYS A 108 -15.93 -4.38 13.00
C LYS A 108 -14.62 -4.70 12.33
N ALA A 109 -14.22 -3.81 11.43
CA ALA A 109 -12.93 -3.89 10.77
C ALA A 109 -12.20 -2.55 10.77
N VAL A 110 -10.91 -2.62 10.48
CA VAL A 110 -10.08 -1.45 10.19
C VAL A 110 -9.77 -1.46 8.70
N ASP A 111 -10.14 -0.39 8.00
CA ASP A 111 -9.69 -0.13 6.63
C ASP A 111 -8.34 0.57 6.69
N VAL A 112 -7.31 -0.10 6.20
CA VAL A 112 -5.95 0.43 6.13
C VAL A 112 -5.64 0.81 4.70
N THR A 113 -5.50 2.10 4.43
CA THR A 113 -5.11 2.62 3.11
C THR A 113 -3.64 3.02 3.13
N ILE A 114 -2.87 2.50 2.17
CA ILE A 114 -1.44 2.81 1.97
C ILE A 114 -1.30 3.42 0.59
N THR A 115 -0.95 4.70 0.53
CA THR A 115 -0.77 5.43 -0.72
C THR A 115 0.65 5.32 -1.26
N ASP A 116 0.83 5.68 -2.51
CA ASP A 116 2.12 5.65 -3.21
C ASP A 116 3.16 6.62 -2.64
N ASN A 117 2.73 7.69 -1.97
CA ASN A 117 3.61 8.64 -1.29
C ASN A 117 3.99 8.21 0.13
N GLY A 118 3.57 7.00 0.57
CA GLY A 118 3.89 6.43 1.87
C GLY A 118 2.95 6.88 3.00
N GLN A 119 1.84 7.55 2.70
CA GLN A 119 0.83 7.87 3.70
C GLN A 119 0.06 6.60 4.08
N ILE A 120 -0.15 6.41 5.38
CA ILE A 120 -0.95 5.31 5.95
C ILE A 120 -2.13 5.93 6.66
N THR A 121 -3.34 5.51 6.28
CA THR A 121 -4.58 5.86 6.97
C THR A 121 -5.20 4.59 7.53
N MET A 122 -5.70 4.65 8.75
CA MET A 122 -6.40 3.55 9.41
C MET A 122 -7.73 4.07 9.96
N GLU A 123 -8.82 3.48 9.51
CA GLU A 123 -10.18 3.87 9.85
C GLU A 123 -10.95 2.65 10.35
N ILE A 124 -11.47 2.72 11.57
CA ILE A 124 -12.31 1.66 12.13
C ILE A 124 -13.77 1.92 11.78
N GLY A 125 -14.47 0.89 11.32
CA GLY A 125 -15.89 0.95 10.96
C GLY A 125 -16.62 -0.34 11.22
N ILE A 126 -17.95 -0.27 11.13
CA ILE A 126 -18.84 -1.43 11.19
C ILE A 126 -18.89 -2.06 9.80
N MET A 127 -18.72 -3.38 9.73
CA MET A 127 -18.82 -4.11 8.46
C MET A 127 -20.28 -4.25 8.02
N ASP A 128 -20.55 -3.95 6.75
CA ASP A 128 -21.85 -4.19 6.10
C ASP A 128 -21.64 -4.58 4.63
N ASN A 129 -22.66 -5.14 4.02
CA ASN A 129 -22.66 -5.50 2.59
C ASN A 129 -23.05 -4.32 1.67
N GLU A 130 -23.53 -3.24 2.24
CA GLU A 130 -24.05 -2.07 1.51
C GLU A 130 -23.46 -0.77 2.03
N ASP A 131 -23.35 0.22 1.13
CA ASP A 131 -23.04 1.59 1.51
C ASP A 131 -24.26 2.22 2.19
N ARG A 132 -24.13 2.53 3.46
CA ARG A 132 -25.14 3.23 4.24
C ARG A 132 -24.53 4.13 5.30
N VAL A 133 -25.32 4.99 5.85
CA VAL A 133 -24.94 5.79 7.03
C VAL A 133 -25.24 4.97 8.28
N PRO A 134 -24.33 4.94 9.28
CA PRO A 134 -24.60 4.28 10.54
C PRO A 134 -25.81 4.89 11.24
N THR A 135 -26.60 4.05 11.91
CA THR A 135 -27.66 4.54 12.79
C THR A 135 -27.07 5.28 14.00
N PRO A 136 -27.86 6.12 14.73
CA PRO A 136 -27.35 6.81 15.92
C PRO A 136 -26.83 5.84 17.00
N GLU A 137 -27.44 4.67 17.12
CA GLU A 137 -27.04 3.62 18.06
C GLU A 137 -25.70 3.00 17.66
N GLU A 138 -25.57 2.64 16.39
CA GLU A 138 -24.31 2.12 15.82
C GLU A 138 -23.17 3.14 15.95
N ALA A 139 -23.42 4.39 15.57
CA ALA A 139 -22.45 5.47 15.68
C ALA A 139 -22.01 5.70 17.14
N SER A 140 -22.95 5.65 18.07
CA SER A 140 -22.64 5.77 19.51
C SER A 140 -21.85 4.57 20.05
N GLY A 141 -22.16 3.35 19.62
CA GLY A 141 -21.43 2.15 19.96
C GLY A 141 -19.99 2.20 19.44
N LEU A 142 -19.83 2.57 18.16
CA LEU A 142 -18.52 2.65 17.51
C LEU A 142 -17.58 3.67 18.16
N CYS A 143 -18.09 4.74 18.80
CA CYS A 143 -17.24 5.71 19.52
C CYS A 143 -16.36 5.05 20.59
N ASN A 144 -16.86 4.04 21.29
CA ASN A 144 -16.07 3.31 22.29
C ASN A 144 -14.98 2.47 21.63
N ASP A 145 -15.30 1.83 20.50
CA ASP A 145 -14.33 1.02 19.76
C ASP A 145 -13.26 1.90 19.11
N MET A 146 -13.64 3.08 18.59
CA MET A 146 -12.70 4.09 18.09
C MET A 146 -11.74 4.54 19.20
N GLN A 147 -12.25 4.78 20.41
CA GLN A 147 -11.41 5.14 21.56
C GLN A 147 -10.45 4.02 21.94
N GLN A 148 -10.90 2.77 21.89
CA GLN A 148 -10.06 1.60 22.16
C GLN A 148 -9.02 1.46 21.07
N PHE A 149 -9.41 1.57 19.79
CA PHE A 149 -8.50 1.51 18.65
C PHE A 149 -7.42 2.60 18.70
N CYS A 150 -7.74 3.82 19.14
CA CYS A 150 -6.75 4.85 19.37
C CYS A 150 -5.67 4.46 20.41
N ASN A 151 -6.02 3.63 21.41
CA ASN A 151 -5.05 3.08 22.35
C ASN A 151 -4.23 1.95 21.72
N ASP A 152 -4.88 1.06 20.98
CA ASP A 152 -4.24 -0.07 20.29
C ASP A 152 -3.30 0.42 19.18
N TYR A 153 -3.66 1.51 18.49
CA TYR A 153 -2.84 2.15 17.47
C TYR A 153 -1.43 2.49 17.97
N ARG A 154 -1.27 2.88 19.23
CA ARG A 154 0.06 3.16 19.80
C ARG A 154 0.94 1.92 19.82
N ILE A 155 0.34 0.75 20.04
CA ILE A 155 1.06 -0.52 20.02
C ILE A 155 1.41 -0.90 18.58
N ILE A 156 0.47 -0.69 17.64
CA ILE A 156 0.68 -0.88 16.21
C ILE A 156 1.84 0.00 15.74
N GLU A 157 1.79 1.29 16.06
CA GLU A 157 2.82 2.27 15.68
C GLU A 157 4.20 1.87 16.23
N GLN A 158 4.29 1.53 17.51
CA GLN A 158 5.55 1.08 18.11
C GLN A 158 6.12 -0.15 17.39
N LYS A 159 5.29 -1.13 17.07
CA LYS A 159 5.74 -2.32 16.34
C LYS A 159 6.17 -2.01 14.91
N LEU A 160 5.50 -1.08 14.24
CA LEU A 160 5.91 -0.61 12.91
C LEU A 160 7.25 0.14 12.98
N GLU A 161 7.49 0.95 14.03
CA GLU A 161 8.77 1.60 14.27
C GLU A 161 9.89 0.59 14.54
N GLU A 162 9.63 -0.49 15.28
CA GLU A 162 10.57 -1.61 15.51
C GLU A 162 10.94 -2.32 14.20
N LYS A 163 10.04 -2.31 13.19
CA LYS A 163 10.30 -2.82 11.84
C LYS A 163 10.97 -1.78 10.91
N GLY A 164 11.29 -0.59 11.42
CA GLY A 164 12.03 0.45 10.71
C GLY A 164 11.17 1.49 9.98
N LEU A 165 9.85 1.51 10.21
CA LEU A 165 8.99 2.56 9.68
C LEU A 165 9.03 3.78 10.61
N ILE A 166 9.43 4.94 10.07
CA ILE A 166 9.51 6.19 10.81
C ILE A 166 8.38 7.11 10.36
N PHE A 167 7.52 7.50 11.29
CA PHE A 167 6.41 8.40 11.04
C PHE A 167 6.82 9.85 11.35
N SER A 168 6.78 10.73 10.34
CA SER A 168 7.11 12.16 10.49
C SER A 168 5.93 12.97 11.01
N ASP A 169 4.73 12.68 10.51
CA ASP A 169 3.51 13.41 10.83
C ASP A 169 2.41 12.44 11.26
N ARG A 170 1.62 12.86 12.24
CA ARG A 170 0.49 12.09 12.78
C ARG A 170 -0.74 12.98 12.86
N ASN A 171 -1.85 12.47 12.36
CA ASN A 171 -3.14 13.14 12.48
C ASN A 171 -4.16 12.15 13.04
N PHE A 172 -4.83 12.53 14.13
CA PHE A 172 -5.85 11.72 14.77
C PHE A 172 -7.18 12.44 14.72
N LEU A 173 -8.20 11.78 14.21
CA LEU A 173 -9.57 12.25 14.30
C LEU A 173 -10.14 11.87 15.68
N PRO A 174 -10.96 12.74 16.30
CA PRO A 174 -11.55 12.44 17.60
C PRO A 174 -12.57 11.30 17.48
N PRO A 175 -12.64 10.37 18.46
CA PRO A 175 -13.60 9.27 18.48
C PRO A 175 -15.01 9.78 18.78
N THR A 176 -15.67 10.30 17.76
CA THR A 176 -17.03 10.86 17.84
C THR A 176 -17.93 10.28 16.78
N ALA A 177 -19.24 10.29 17.02
CA ALA A 177 -20.24 9.81 16.08
C ALA A 177 -20.19 10.47 14.68
N ALA A 178 -19.58 11.65 14.58
CA ALA A 178 -19.40 12.34 13.30
C ALA A 178 -18.40 11.65 12.36
N TYR A 179 -17.54 10.79 12.89
CA TYR A 179 -16.54 10.00 12.16
C TYR A 179 -16.87 8.50 12.22
N ALA A 180 -18.07 8.13 12.65
CA ALA A 180 -18.52 6.75 12.59
C ALA A 180 -18.85 6.38 11.14
N GLU A 181 -18.31 5.27 10.66
CA GLU A 181 -18.46 4.84 9.26
C GLU A 181 -18.91 3.38 9.16
N ILE A 182 -19.55 3.07 8.05
CA ILE A 182 -19.81 1.71 7.59
C ILE A 182 -18.74 1.36 6.57
N ILE A 183 -18.16 0.18 6.72
CA ILE A 183 -17.21 -0.39 5.76
C ILE A 183 -17.96 -1.40 4.90
N ASN A 184 -18.18 -1.06 3.63
CA ASN A 184 -18.78 -1.96 2.67
C ASN A 184 -17.81 -3.08 2.30
N VAL A 185 -18.02 -4.26 2.88
CA VAL A 185 -17.14 -5.42 2.65
C VAL A 185 -17.32 -6.02 1.26
N SER A 186 -18.44 -5.77 0.58
CA SER A 186 -18.68 -6.22 -0.80
C SER A 186 -17.68 -5.59 -1.77
N GLU A 187 -17.18 -4.40 -1.47
CA GLU A 187 -16.11 -3.78 -2.25
C GLU A 187 -14.79 -4.58 -2.23
N TYR A 188 -14.62 -5.41 -1.21
CA TYR A 188 -13.46 -6.30 -1.04
C TYR A 188 -13.74 -7.74 -1.53
N GLY A 189 -14.94 -7.98 -2.10
CA GLY A 189 -15.36 -9.31 -2.55
C GLY A 189 -15.73 -10.23 -1.38
N LEU A 190 -16.13 -9.67 -0.25
CA LEU A 190 -16.57 -10.38 0.95
C LEU A 190 -18.07 -10.17 1.15
N GLU A 191 -18.69 -11.07 1.90
CA GLU A 191 -20.06 -10.95 2.39
C GLU A 191 -20.08 -11.21 3.89
N VAL A 192 -20.87 -10.42 4.62
CA VAL A 192 -21.16 -10.62 6.04
C VAL A 192 -22.53 -11.27 6.16
N GLU A 193 -22.59 -12.42 6.83
CA GLU A 193 -23.85 -13.05 7.22
C GLU A 193 -24.24 -12.55 8.61
N PHE A 194 -25.38 -11.88 8.71
CA PHE A 194 -25.96 -11.47 9.99
C PHE A 194 -26.84 -12.62 10.50
N SER A 195 -26.55 -13.15 11.69
CA SER A 195 -27.38 -14.16 12.29
C SER A 195 -28.75 -13.57 12.69
N GLU A 196 -29.83 -14.20 12.25
CA GLU A 196 -31.22 -13.71 12.52
C GLU A 196 -31.60 -13.73 14.02
N GLU A 197 -30.82 -14.33 14.89
CA GLU A 197 -31.16 -14.55 16.30
C GLU A 197 -30.94 -13.34 17.22
N GLU A 198 -30.26 -12.28 16.76
CA GLU A 198 -29.87 -11.14 17.61
C GLU A 198 -30.67 -9.85 17.40
N LYS A 199 -31.76 -9.87 16.64
CA LYS A 199 -32.66 -8.69 16.50
C LYS A 199 -33.37 -8.25 17.77
N ILE A 200 -33.15 -8.90 18.92
CA ILE A 200 -33.85 -8.62 20.19
C ILE A 200 -32.90 -8.23 21.35
N GLY A 201 -31.60 -8.12 21.15
CA GLY A 201 -30.70 -7.71 22.24
C GLY A 201 -29.28 -7.48 21.76
N GLY A 202 -28.89 -6.25 21.69
CA GLY A 202 -27.66 -5.69 21.19
C GLY A 202 -26.37 -6.48 21.42
N GLY A 203 -25.91 -7.10 20.37
CA GLY A 203 -24.63 -7.78 20.29
C GLY A 203 -24.61 -8.76 19.11
N GLU A 204 -24.48 -8.26 17.89
CA GLU A 204 -24.44 -9.08 16.68
C GLU A 204 -23.05 -9.67 16.47
N SER A 205 -22.94 -11.01 16.44
CA SER A 205 -21.74 -11.71 15.99
C SER A 205 -21.81 -11.91 14.47
N ALA A 206 -20.98 -11.21 13.72
CA ALA A 206 -20.88 -11.35 12.28
C ALA A 206 -19.90 -12.48 11.90
N GLN A 207 -20.28 -13.37 10.99
CA GLN A 207 -19.37 -14.36 10.41
C GLN A 207 -19.05 -13.98 8.96
N ILE A 208 -17.78 -14.01 8.62
CA ILE A 208 -17.28 -13.66 7.29
C ILE A 208 -17.13 -14.91 6.45
N GLN A 209 -17.78 -14.94 5.28
CA GLN A 209 -17.58 -15.97 4.27
C GLN A 209 -16.72 -15.43 3.11
N ASN A 210 -15.63 -16.15 2.81
CA ASN A 210 -14.84 -15.90 1.62
C ASN A 210 -15.50 -16.55 0.40
N GLN A 211 -15.95 -15.76 -0.55
CA GLN A 211 -16.32 -16.28 -1.87
C GLN A 211 -15.06 -16.70 -2.61
N LYS A 212 -14.82 -18.02 -2.71
CA LYS A 212 -13.81 -18.59 -3.59
C LYS A 212 -14.23 -18.37 -5.04
N TYR A 213 -13.62 -17.42 -5.72
CA TYR A 213 -13.66 -17.37 -7.17
C TYR A 213 -12.89 -18.58 -7.71
N MET A 214 -13.63 -19.59 -8.19
CA MET A 214 -13.07 -20.58 -9.11
C MET A 214 -12.86 -19.87 -10.45
N GLN A 215 -11.62 -19.56 -10.78
CA GLN A 215 -11.22 -19.32 -12.16
C GLN A 215 -11.31 -20.67 -12.89
N GLU A 216 -12.30 -20.83 -13.71
CA GLU A 216 -12.26 -21.85 -14.75
C GLU A 216 -11.28 -21.40 -15.83
N GLU A 217 -10.16 -22.09 -15.90
CA GLU A 217 -9.28 -22.07 -17.08
C GLU A 217 -10.01 -22.77 -18.23
N MET A 218 -10.24 -22.05 -19.32
CA MET A 218 -10.43 -22.60 -20.67
C MET A 218 -9.35 -22.03 -21.59
#